data_3c288abb73945e806e9d7377d0cb99c2
#
_entry.id   3c288abb73945e806e9d7377d0cb99c2
#
_cell.length_a   1.000
_cell.length_b   1.000
_cell.length_c   1.000
_cell.angle_alpha   90.00
_cell.angle_beta   90.00
_cell.angle_gamma   90.00
#
_symmetry.space_group_name_H-M   'P 1'
#
loop_
_entity.id
_entity.type
_entity.pdbx_description
1 polymer ?
#
loop_
_entity_poly.entity_id
_entity_poly.type
_entity_poly.pdbx_seq_one_letter_code
_entity_poly.pdbx_strand_id
1 'polypeptide(L)'
;MKIKKRLDVLLTEQGYADTRSKAQAIIMAGQVYVNGQKADKPGISYEETVQLEVRGDVCPYVSRGGWKLEKALRDFGVKPDGFVCSDSGASTGGFTDCLLQQGAKKVFAIDVGYGQLDWKIRSDERVVVMERTNIRYVTPEDLGEPLDLSVIDVSFISLSIVLPTIKTLLKPTGQVLCLIKPQFEAGREKVGKKGVVRDPDTHKEVLDNFVALADNLGFSILGLTFSPVKGPEGNIEFLGHLCMEQIEGIRPDTADIVRQAHETLKG
;
A
#
# COMPACT_ATOMS: atom_id res chain seq x y z
N MET A 1 22.84 -5.57 -38.85
CA MET A 1 21.51 -5.21 -38.30
C MET A 1 21.70 -4.94 -36.81
N LYS A 2 21.25 -3.78 -36.31
CA LYS A 2 21.30 -3.51 -34.87
C LYS A 2 20.20 -4.32 -34.19
N ILE A 3 20.58 -5.13 -33.25
CA ILE A 3 19.63 -5.97 -32.51
C ILE A 3 18.82 -5.06 -31.53
N LYS A 4 17.50 -5.15 -31.60
CA LYS A 4 16.61 -4.43 -30.70
C LYS A 4 16.00 -5.42 -29.72
N LYS A 5 15.99 -5.05 -28.43
CA LYS A 5 15.37 -5.80 -27.34
C LYS A 5 14.39 -4.93 -26.55
N ARG A 6 13.41 -5.55 -25.95
CA ARG A 6 12.46 -4.87 -25.06
C ARG A 6 13.20 -4.29 -23.86
N LEU A 7 12.74 -3.16 -23.37
CA LEU A 7 13.34 -2.47 -22.23
C LEU A 7 13.40 -3.34 -20.98
N ASP A 8 12.32 -4.10 -20.69
CA ASP A 8 12.27 -5.02 -19.53
C ASP A 8 13.31 -6.15 -19.63
N VAL A 9 13.61 -6.60 -20.85
CA VAL A 9 14.66 -7.60 -21.11
C VAL A 9 16.05 -6.99 -20.96
N LEU A 10 16.28 -5.80 -21.53
CA LEU A 10 17.57 -5.11 -21.46
C LEU A 10 17.98 -4.82 -20.00
N LEU A 11 17.03 -4.34 -19.17
CA LEU A 11 17.30 -4.09 -17.74
C LEU A 11 17.70 -5.38 -17.00
N THR A 12 17.08 -6.50 -17.34
CA THR A 12 17.43 -7.79 -16.71
C THR A 12 18.79 -8.29 -17.16
N GLU A 13 19.06 -8.23 -18.46
CA GLU A 13 20.35 -8.68 -19.03
C GLU A 13 21.54 -7.82 -18.58
N GLN A 14 21.32 -6.52 -18.36
CA GLN A 14 22.36 -5.60 -17.88
C GLN A 14 22.47 -5.56 -16.34
N GLY A 15 21.73 -6.40 -15.62
CA GLY A 15 21.84 -6.55 -14.16
C GLY A 15 21.18 -5.46 -13.32
N TYR A 16 20.35 -4.60 -13.94
CA TYR A 16 19.57 -3.59 -13.18
C TYR A 16 18.38 -4.20 -12.43
N ALA A 17 17.96 -5.41 -12.79
CA ALA A 17 16.89 -6.13 -12.13
C ALA A 17 17.11 -7.64 -12.23
N ASP A 18 16.84 -8.39 -11.16
CA ASP A 18 17.04 -9.84 -11.11
C ASP A 18 16.01 -10.61 -11.94
N THR A 19 14.83 -10.00 -12.17
CA THR A 19 13.72 -10.60 -12.93
C THR A 19 13.07 -9.57 -13.86
N ARG A 20 12.41 -10.07 -14.93
CA ARG A 20 11.61 -9.20 -15.82
C ARG A 20 10.46 -8.49 -15.11
N SER A 21 9.82 -9.14 -14.14
CA SER A 21 8.76 -8.52 -13.32
C SER A 21 9.30 -7.32 -12.53
N LYS A 22 10.48 -7.46 -11.92
CA LYS A 22 11.15 -6.37 -11.21
C LYS A 22 11.58 -5.25 -12.18
N ALA A 23 12.09 -5.59 -13.37
CA ALA A 23 12.41 -4.63 -14.42
C ALA A 23 11.15 -3.84 -14.84
N GLN A 24 10.03 -4.49 -15.05
CA GLN A 24 8.76 -3.84 -15.39
C GLN A 24 8.30 -2.90 -14.28
N ALA A 25 8.41 -3.31 -13.01
CA ALA A 25 8.05 -2.47 -11.86
C ALA A 25 8.89 -1.19 -11.81
N ILE A 26 10.22 -1.29 -12.00
CA ILE A 26 11.14 -0.14 -12.03
C ILE A 26 10.80 0.81 -13.20
N ILE A 27 10.50 0.26 -14.39
CA ILE A 27 10.12 1.05 -15.56
C ILE A 27 8.80 1.79 -15.29
N MET A 28 7.77 1.07 -14.83
CA MET A 28 6.45 1.66 -14.54
C MET A 28 6.50 2.66 -13.38
N ALA A 29 7.47 2.51 -12.46
CA ALA A 29 7.77 3.50 -11.43
C ALA A 29 8.40 4.78 -12.01
N GLY A 30 8.77 4.78 -13.31
CA GLY A 30 9.39 5.92 -13.97
C GLY A 30 10.82 6.20 -13.50
N GLN A 31 11.52 5.19 -13.03
CA GLN A 31 12.89 5.26 -12.55
C GLN A 31 13.92 5.02 -13.66
N VAL A 32 13.49 4.52 -14.83
CA VAL A 32 14.37 4.16 -15.94
C VAL A 32 14.52 5.32 -16.93
N TYR A 33 15.74 5.58 -17.31
CA TYR A 33 16.11 6.54 -18.34
C TYR A 33 16.92 5.84 -19.43
N VAL A 34 16.55 6.08 -20.69
CA VAL A 34 17.24 5.59 -21.88
C VAL A 34 17.84 6.79 -22.58
N ASN A 35 19.17 6.83 -22.71
CA ASN A 35 19.89 7.98 -23.27
C ASN A 35 19.47 9.32 -22.62
N GLY A 36 19.27 9.32 -21.29
CA GLY A 36 18.85 10.49 -20.50
C GLY A 36 17.36 10.84 -20.58
N GLN A 37 16.56 10.15 -21.39
CA GLN A 37 15.12 10.35 -21.48
C GLN A 37 14.37 9.32 -20.66
N LYS A 38 13.36 9.77 -19.89
CA LYS A 38 12.51 8.88 -19.07
C LYS A 38 11.75 7.88 -19.94
N ALA A 39 11.81 6.61 -19.56
CA ALA A 39 11.10 5.52 -20.21
C ALA A 39 10.17 4.82 -19.21
N ASP A 40 8.87 4.79 -19.49
CA ASP A 40 7.82 4.29 -18.60
C ASP A 40 7.03 3.09 -19.14
N LYS A 41 7.43 2.60 -20.33
CA LYS A 41 6.75 1.47 -21.01
C LYS A 41 7.68 0.28 -21.18
N PRO A 42 7.48 -0.82 -20.44
CA PRO A 42 8.37 -1.99 -20.46
C PRO A 42 8.51 -2.66 -21.83
N GLY A 43 7.44 -2.59 -22.64
CA GLY A 43 7.38 -3.25 -23.95
C GLY A 43 8.09 -2.54 -25.09
N ILE A 44 8.55 -1.30 -24.92
CA ILE A 44 9.27 -0.57 -25.98
C ILE A 44 10.62 -1.24 -26.20
N SER A 45 10.99 -1.39 -27.48
CA SER A 45 12.27 -2.00 -27.86
C SER A 45 13.31 -0.92 -28.20
N TYR A 46 14.51 -1.08 -27.65
CA TYR A 46 15.67 -0.23 -27.85
C TYR A 46 16.84 -1.05 -28.42
N GLU A 47 17.84 -0.38 -29.00
CA GLU A 47 19.09 -1.02 -29.39
C GLU A 47 19.83 -1.52 -28.13
N GLU A 48 20.53 -2.65 -28.21
CA GLU A 48 21.25 -3.21 -27.04
C GLU A 48 22.35 -2.27 -26.51
N THR A 49 22.81 -1.34 -27.33
CA THR A 49 23.88 -0.40 -27.02
C THR A 49 23.39 0.90 -26.36
N VAL A 50 22.08 1.03 -26.06
CA VAL A 50 21.57 2.24 -25.42
C VAL A 50 22.12 2.37 -24.00
N GLN A 51 22.37 3.60 -23.60
CA GLN A 51 22.73 3.89 -22.22
C GLN A 51 21.47 3.79 -21.36
N LEU A 52 21.47 2.84 -20.41
CA LEU A 52 20.44 2.70 -19.40
C LEU A 52 20.90 3.33 -18.09
N GLU A 53 19.99 4.00 -17.43
CA GLU A 53 20.19 4.57 -16.10
C GLU A 53 18.93 4.32 -15.27
N VAL A 54 19.09 3.83 -14.04
CA VAL A 54 18.02 3.70 -13.06
C VAL A 54 18.26 4.76 -12.00
N ARG A 55 17.30 5.68 -11.84
CA ARG A 55 17.36 6.78 -10.88
C ARG A 55 16.39 6.55 -9.73
N GLY A 56 16.85 6.85 -8.52
CA GLY A 56 16.09 6.67 -7.28
C GLY A 56 16.34 5.30 -6.65
N ASP A 57 15.80 5.12 -5.46
CA ASP A 57 15.94 3.87 -4.72
C ASP A 57 15.15 2.74 -5.40
N VAL A 58 15.81 1.63 -5.62
CA VAL A 58 15.15 0.41 -6.11
C VAL A 58 14.22 -0.08 -5.00
N CYS A 59 12.93 -0.21 -5.33
CA CYS A 59 11.96 -0.70 -4.35
C CYS A 59 12.35 -2.12 -3.87
N PRO A 60 12.61 -2.32 -2.57
CA PRO A 60 12.99 -3.62 -2.04
C PRO A 60 11.81 -4.61 -2.01
N TYR A 61 10.62 -4.14 -2.29
CA TYR A 61 9.37 -4.90 -2.28
C TYR A 61 8.89 -5.21 -3.70
N VAL A 62 8.01 -6.19 -3.84
CA VAL A 62 7.41 -6.54 -5.15
C VAL A 62 6.59 -5.40 -5.77
N SER A 63 6.20 -4.40 -4.99
CA SER A 63 5.58 -3.17 -5.50
C SER A 63 5.83 -1.97 -4.58
N ARG A 64 5.59 -0.74 -5.10
CA ARG A 64 5.69 0.52 -4.34
C ARG A 64 4.79 0.60 -3.11
N GLY A 65 3.76 -0.26 -3.04
CA GLY A 65 2.92 -0.38 -1.85
C GLY A 65 3.75 -0.66 -0.59
N GLY A 66 4.79 -1.50 -0.70
CA GLY A 66 5.67 -1.83 0.42
C GLY A 66 6.27 -0.60 1.13
N TRP A 67 6.65 0.45 0.41
CA TRP A 67 7.15 1.70 1.02
C TRP A 67 6.11 2.42 1.88
N LYS A 68 4.81 2.31 1.53
CA LYS A 68 3.74 2.92 2.33
C LYS A 68 3.64 2.23 3.68
N LEU A 69 3.65 0.90 3.67
CA LEU A 69 3.60 0.11 4.90
C LEU A 69 4.89 0.25 5.71
N GLU A 70 6.06 0.22 5.07
CA GLU A 70 7.34 0.44 5.75
C GLU A 70 7.35 1.76 6.53
N LYS A 71 6.87 2.84 5.90
CA LYS A 71 6.72 4.13 6.60
C LYS A 71 5.78 4.02 7.78
N ALA A 72 4.61 3.38 7.62
CA ALA A 72 3.66 3.21 8.71
C ALA A 72 4.27 2.41 9.88
N LEU A 73 4.92 1.30 9.60
CA LEU A 73 5.58 0.46 10.62
C LEU A 73 6.65 1.25 11.38
N ARG A 74 7.49 1.99 10.66
CA ARG A 74 8.55 2.81 11.24
C ARG A 74 8.01 3.98 12.07
N ASP A 75 7.11 4.77 11.50
CA ASP A 75 6.64 6.02 12.11
C ASP A 75 5.74 5.73 13.33
N PHE A 76 5.02 4.62 13.32
CA PHE A 76 4.17 4.20 14.44
C PHE A 76 4.83 3.20 15.39
N GLY A 77 6.05 2.76 15.10
CA GLY A 77 6.81 1.85 15.96
C GLY A 77 6.24 0.42 16.01
N VAL A 78 5.47 0.02 14.99
CA VAL A 78 4.87 -1.33 14.94
C VAL A 78 5.90 -2.33 14.42
N LYS A 79 6.08 -3.44 15.14
CA LYS A 79 7.00 -4.53 14.77
C LYS A 79 6.21 -5.82 14.58
N PRO A 80 5.95 -6.23 13.33
CA PRO A 80 5.12 -7.40 13.04
C PRO A 80 5.84 -8.76 13.23
N ASP A 81 7.04 -8.77 13.84
CA ASP A 81 7.79 -10.00 14.08
C ASP A 81 6.98 -11.02 14.88
N GLY A 82 6.81 -12.21 14.33
CA GLY A 82 6.02 -13.28 14.91
C GLY A 82 4.49 -13.10 14.82
N PHE A 83 4.00 -12.01 14.23
CA PHE A 83 2.55 -11.70 14.14
C PHE A 83 1.84 -12.55 13.09
N VAL A 84 0.57 -12.83 13.37
CA VAL A 84 -0.42 -13.28 12.39
C VAL A 84 -1.10 -12.03 11.82
N CYS A 85 -0.95 -11.82 10.52
CA CYS A 85 -1.39 -10.60 9.85
C CYS A 85 -2.43 -10.89 8.77
N SER A 86 -3.24 -9.88 8.41
CA SER A 86 -3.97 -9.84 7.13
C SER A 86 -3.52 -8.65 6.29
N ASP A 87 -3.49 -8.83 4.97
CA ASP A 87 -3.29 -7.78 3.96
C ASP A 87 -4.57 -7.69 3.13
N SER A 88 -5.38 -6.68 3.40
CA SER A 88 -6.66 -6.45 2.73
C SER A 88 -6.48 -5.50 1.55
N GLY A 89 -6.66 -6.03 0.33
CA GLY A 89 -6.30 -5.40 -0.93
C GLY A 89 -4.85 -5.72 -1.32
N ALA A 90 -4.46 -6.99 -1.19
CA ALA A 90 -3.08 -7.43 -1.37
C ALA A 90 -2.52 -7.14 -2.78
N SER A 91 -3.36 -7.15 -3.82
CA SER A 91 -2.97 -6.85 -5.22
C SER A 91 -1.70 -7.62 -5.62
N THR A 92 -0.60 -6.94 -5.94
CA THR A 92 0.68 -7.57 -6.27
C THR A 92 1.47 -8.08 -5.06
N GLY A 93 1.04 -7.78 -3.83
CA GLY A 93 1.67 -8.27 -2.60
C GLY A 93 2.70 -7.33 -1.97
N GLY A 94 2.67 -6.03 -2.28
CA GLY A 94 3.65 -5.09 -1.73
C GLY A 94 3.60 -4.97 -0.21
N PHE A 95 2.41 -4.93 0.39
CA PHE A 95 2.24 -4.92 1.84
C PHE A 95 2.60 -6.28 2.43
N THR A 96 2.15 -7.38 1.82
CA THR A 96 2.49 -8.74 2.23
C THR A 96 4.02 -8.93 2.25
N ASP A 97 4.73 -8.53 1.18
CA ASP A 97 6.21 -8.63 1.12
C ASP A 97 6.88 -7.83 2.25
N CYS A 98 6.38 -6.63 2.53
CA CYS A 98 6.88 -5.82 3.64
C CYS A 98 6.68 -6.52 5.00
N LEU A 99 5.48 -7.07 5.27
CA LEU A 99 5.21 -7.83 6.50
C LEU A 99 6.14 -9.03 6.65
N LEU A 100 6.33 -9.80 5.57
CA LEU A 100 7.20 -10.99 5.56
C LEU A 100 8.67 -10.63 5.82
N GLN A 101 9.16 -9.53 5.23
CA GLN A 101 10.52 -9.04 5.46
C GLN A 101 10.71 -8.50 6.89
N GLN A 102 9.63 -8.04 7.53
CA GLN A 102 9.63 -7.59 8.93
C GLN A 102 9.33 -8.73 9.93
N GLY A 103 9.34 -9.99 9.49
CA GLY A 103 9.27 -11.16 10.36
C GLY A 103 7.86 -11.65 10.69
N ALA A 104 6.83 -11.24 9.96
CA ALA A 104 5.49 -11.79 10.17
C ALA A 104 5.48 -13.31 10.07
N LYS A 105 4.82 -13.96 11.03
CA LYS A 105 4.69 -15.43 11.10
C LYS A 105 3.78 -15.98 10.03
N LYS A 106 2.69 -15.24 9.75
CA LYS A 106 1.69 -15.62 8.76
C LYS A 106 0.99 -14.38 8.22
N VAL A 107 0.68 -14.38 6.92
CA VAL A 107 -0.07 -13.30 6.28
C VAL A 107 -1.21 -13.87 5.44
N PHE A 108 -2.45 -13.48 5.76
CA PHE A 108 -3.62 -13.73 4.91
C PHE A 108 -3.69 -12.63 3.85
N ALA A 109 -3.30 -12.94 2.61
CA ALA A 109 -3.33 -12.01 1.48
C ALA A 109 -4.70 -12.05 0.81
N ILE A 110 -5.56 -11.07 1.12
CA ILE A 110 -6.97 -11.02 0.75
C ILE A 110 -7.17 -10.01 -0.38
N ASP A 111 -7.71 -10.46 -1.52
CA ASP A 111 -8.02 -9.59 -2.66
C ASP A 111 -9.24 -10.08 -3.44
N VAL A 112 -10.02 -9.15 -3.98
CA VAL A 112 -11.15 -9.45 -4.88
C VAL A 112 -10.68 -9.89 -6.28
N GLY A 113 -9.46 -9.52 -6.65
CA GLY A 113 -8.81 -9.92 -7.90
C GLY A 113 -8.35 -11.37 -7.91
N TYR A 114 -7.78 -11.77 -9.04
CA TYR A 114 -7.24 -13.11 -9.23
C TYR A 114 -5.96 -13.07 -10.05
N GLY A 115 -4.94 -13.83 -9.61
CA GLY A 115 -3.68 -13.98 -10.34
C GLY A 115 -2.82 -12.72 -10.37
N GLN A 116 -3.05 -11.75 -9.48
CA GLN A 116 -2.27 -10.51 -9.40
C GLN A 116 -1.07 -10.63 -8.46
N LEU A 117 -1.18 -11.48 -7.44
CA LEU A 117 -0.14 -11.65 -6.43
C LEU A 117 1.15 -12.17 -7.06
N ASP A 118 2.27 -11.49 -6.79
CA ASP A 118 3.59 -11.87 -7.29
C ASP A 118 3.92 -13.32 -6.91
N TRP A 119 4.60 -14.04 -7.82
CA TRP A 119 4.90 -15.47 -7.61
C TRP A 119 5.77 -15.70 -6.37
N LYS A 120 6.71 -14.81 -6.08
CA LYS A 120 7.54 -14.86 -4.87
C LYS A 120 6.68 -14.89 -3.61
N ILE A 121 5.66 -14.04 -3.57
CA ILE A 121 4.76 -13.91 -2.41
C ILE A 121 3.79 -15.11 -2.36
N ARG A 122 3.23 -15.48 -3.50
CA ARG A 122 2.32 -16.62 -3.61
C ARG A 122 2.94 -17.94 -3.17
N SER A 123 4.25 -18.12 -3.39
CA SER A 123 4.97 -19.36 -3.07
C SER A 123 5.60 -19.38 -1.67
N ASP A 124 5.50 -18.30 -0.90
CA ASP A 124 5.99 -18.26 0.49
C ASP A 124 5.01 -19.04 1.40
N GLU A 125 5.52 -20.02 2.13
CA GLU A 125 4.73 -20.89 3.01
C GLU A 125 3.99 -20.17 4.13
N ARG A 126 4.41 -18.95 4.46
CA ARG A 126 3.76 -18.09 5.46
C ARG A 126 2.54 -17.37 4.91
N VAL A 127 2.30 -17.41 3.58
CA VAL A 127 1.22 -16.68 2.94
C VAL A 127 0.02 -17.59 2.67
N VAL A 128 -1.12 -17.20 3.19
CA VAL A 128 -2.41 -17.79 2.84
C VAL A 128 -3.07 -16.91 1.77
N VAL A 129 -3.13 -17.41 0.54
CA VAL A 129 -3.68 -16.67 -0.60
C VAL A 129 -5.20 -16.76 -0.60
N MET A 130 -5.88 -15.63 -0.43
CA MET A 130 -7.34 -15.50 -0.43
C MET A 130 -7.78 -14.56 -1.57
N GLU A 131 -7.59 -15.02 -2.81
CA GLU A 131 -8.06 -14.32 -4.02
C GLU A 131 -9.56 -14.51 -4.25
N ARG A 132 -10.18 -13.66 -5.07
CA ARG A 132 -11.64 -13.61 -5.31
C ARG A 132 -12.44 -13.48 -4.01
N THR A 133 -11.81 -12.92 -2.99
CA THR A 133 -12.37 -12.80 -1.64
C THR A 133 -12.60 -11.34 -1.31
N ASN A 134 -13.85 -11.01 -1.00
CA ASN A 134 -14.19 -9.65 -0.56
C ASN A 134 -14.09 -9.59 0.96
N ILE A 135 -13.19 -8.74 1.47
CA ILE A 135 -12.94 -8.59 2.90
C ILE A 135 -14.20 -8.32 3.72
N ARG A 136 -15.23 -7.72 3.13
CA ARG A 136 -16.52 -7.44 3.80
C ARG A 136 -17.23 -8.69 4.31
N TYR A 137 -16.92 -9.85 3.77
CA TYR A 137 -17.59 -11.11 4.06
C TYR A 137 -16.68 -12.15 4.71
N VAL A 138 -15.43 -11.78 4.99
CA VAL A 138 -14.49 -12.67 5.70
C VAL A 138 -14.91 -12.77 7.17
N THR A 139 -14.96 -13.99 7.66
CA THR A 139 -15.32 -14.32 9.04
C THR A 139 -14.12 -14.84 9.82
N PRO A 140 -14.17 -14.86 11.17
CA PRO A 140 -13.13 -15.50 11.97
C PRO A 140 -12.88 -16.96 11.61
N GLU A 141 -13.93 -17.68 11.20
CA GLU A 141 -13.86 -19.09 10.79
C GLU A 141 -13.06 -19.27 9.50
N ASP A 142 -13.12 -18.31 8.57
CA ASP A 142 -12.35 -18.35 7.31
C ASP A 142 -10.84 -18.24 7.56
N LEU A 143 -10.44 -17.53 8.60
CA LEU A 143 -9.04 -17.39 9.00
C LEU A 143 -8.58 -18.52 9.92
N GLY A 144 -9.46 -19.03 10.79
CA GLY A 144 -9.18 -20.07 11.78
C GLY A 144 -8.37 -19.61 12.99
N GLU A 145 -7.83 -18.39 12.98
CA GLU A 145 -7.11 -17.77 14.10
C GLU A 145 -7.24 -16.24 14.06
N PRO A 146 -7.27 -15.56 15.23
CA PRO A 146 -7.39 -14.11 15.28
C PRO A 146 -6.07 -13.41 14.94
N LEU A 147 -6.19 -12.19 14.39
CA LEU A 147 -5.09 -11.40 13.88
C LEU A 147 -4.43 -10.54 14.98
N ASP A 148 -3.11 -10.46 14.94
CA ASP A 148 -2.33 -9.47 15.68
C ASP A 148 -2.36 -8.09 14.98
N LEU A 149 -2.31 -8.10 13.65
CA LEU A 149 -2.26 -6.90 12.83
C LEU A 149 -3.06 -7.09 11.54
N SER A 150 -3.91 -6.12 11.20
CA SER A 150 -4.52 -6.03 9.88
C SER A 150 -3.96 -4.81 9.14
N VAL A 151 -3.41 -5.02 7.94
CA VAL A 151 -3.03 -3.92 7.05
C VAL A 151 -4.05 -3.78 5.92
N ILE A 152 -4.38 -2.53 5.53
CA ILE A 152 -5.50 -2.25 4.62
C ILE A 152 -5.05 -1.27 3.53
N ASP A 153 -5.07 -1.73 2.27
CA ASP A 153 -4.84 -0.90 1.06
C ASP A 153 -5.93 -1.17 0.00
N VAL A 154 -7.20 -1.02 0.41
CA VAL A 154 -8.35 -1.28 -0.48
C VAL A 154 -8.62 -0.11 -1.43
N SER A 155 -9.27 -0.40 -2.57
CA SER A 155 -9.68 0.59 -3.56
C SER A 155 -11.16 0.46 -3.87
N PHE A 156 -11.79 1.60 -4.22
CA PHE A 156 -13.21 1.70 -4.60
C PHE A 156 -14.20 1.34 -3.48
N ILE A 157 -13.76 1.38 -2.22
CA ILE A 157 -14.58 1.12 -1.04
C ILE A 157 -14.08 1.99 0.12
N SER A 158 -15.00 2.48 0.95
CA SER A 158 -14.68 3.27 2.14
C SER A 158 -14.26 2.38 3.31
N LEU A 159 -13.36 2.88 4.15
CA LEU A 159 -12.95 2.25 5.41
C LEU A 159 -14.14 2.06 6.38
N SER A 160 -15.18 2.90 6.28
CA SER A 160 -16.41 2.74 7.07
C SER A 160 -17.12 1.40 6.84
N ILE A 161 -16.90 0.79 5.67
CA ILE A 161 -17.47 -0.52 5.32
C ILE A 161 -16.52 -1.66 5.70
N VAL A 162 -15.21 -1.42 5.68
CA VAL A 162 -14.19 -2.46 5.89
C VAL A 162 -13.84 -2.64 7.36
N LEU A 163 -13.65 -1.55 8.10
CA LEU A 163 -13.23 -1.60 9.51
C LEU A 163 -14.17 -2.39 10.43
N PRO A 164 -15.51 -2.37 10.28
CA PRO A 164 -16.38 -3.22 11.11
C PRO A 164 -16.07 -4.72 10.98
N THR A 165 -15.80 -5.20 9.76
CA THR A 165 -15.39 -6.60 9.54
C THR A 165 -14.00 -6.86 10.13
N ILE A 166 -13.02 -6.01 9.83
CA ILE A 166 -11.67 -6.16 10.38
C ILE A 166 -11.69 -6.27 11.91
N LYS A 167 -12.52 -5.45 12.56
CA LYS A 167 -12.67 -5.50 14.02
C LYS A 167 -13.02 -6.88 14.56
N THR A 168 -13.84 -7.65 13.86
CA THR A 168 -14.23 -9.01 14.28
C THR A 168 -13.11 -10.04 14.10
N LEU A 169 -12.11 -9.75 13.30
CA LEU A 169 -11.00 -10.65 12.98
C LEU A 169 -9.80 -10.47 13.92
N LEU A 170 -9.77 -9.35 14.66
CA LEU A 170 -8.65 -8.97 15.51
C LEU A 170 -8.68 -9.63 16.88
N LYS A 171 -7.49 -9.87 17.45
CA LYS A 171 -7.31 -10.11 18.88
C LYS A 171 -7.76 -8.91 19.70
N PRO A 172 -8.06 -9.06 21.00
CA PRO A 172 -8.34 -7.93 21.88
C PRO A 172 -7.22 -6.87 21.93
N THR A 173 -5.97 -7.27 21.67
CA THR A 173 -4.78 -6.41 21.55
C THR A 173 -4.42 -6.10 20.11
N GLY A 174 -5.26 -6.50 19.15
CA GLY A 174 -4.98 -6.40 17.74
C GLY A 174 -4.93 -4.96 17.23
N GLN A 175 -4.15 -4.74 16.19
CA GLN A 175 -3.88 -3.43 15.62
C GLN A 175 -4.29 -3.37 14.14
N VAL A 176 -4.51 -2.15 13.67
CA VAL A 176 -4.80 -1.87 12.25
C VAL A 176 -3.86 -0.79 11.74
N LEU A 177 -3.25 -1.03 10.59
CA LEU A 177 -2.60 0.00 9.78
C LEU A 177 -3.39 0.14 8.47
N CYS A 178 -3.95 1.31 8.20
CA CYS A 178 -4.78 1.48 7.02
C CYS A 178 -4.37 2.68 6.18
N LEU A 179 -4.45 2.52 4.85
CA LEU A 179 -4.44 3.65 3.93
C LEU A 179 -5.81 4.32 3.92
N ILE A 180 -5.79 5.63 4.16
CA ILE A 180 -6.95 6.51 4.02
C ILE A 180 -6.80 7.20 2.68
N LYS A 181 -7.70 6.87 1.76
CA LYS A 181 -7.66 7.34 0.37
C LYS A 181 -8.77 8.37 0.13
N PRO A 182 -8.47 9.67 0.08
CA PRO A 182 -9.49 10.72 -0.05
C PRO A 182 -10.45 10.49 -1.22
N GLN A 183 -9.96 9.95 -2.33
CA GLN A 183 -10.79 9.67 -3.51
C GLN A 183 -11.89 8.62 -3.28
N PHE A 184 -11.81 7.83 -2.22
CA PHE A 184 -12.82 6.83 -1.85
C PHE A 184 -13.60 7.18 -0.58
N GLU A 185 -13.20 8.26 0.11
CA GLU A 185 -13.79 8.70 1.39
C GLU A 185 -14.57 10.04 1.27
N ALA A 186 -14.17 10.92 0.35
CA ALA A 186 -14.66 12.31 0.31
C ALA A 186 -16.07 12.51 -0.30
N GLY A 187 -16.66 11.48 -0.92
CA GLY A 187 -17.87 11.63 -1.74
C GLY A 187 -17.55 12.07 -3.19
N ARG A 188 -18.41 11.67 -4.11
CA ARG A 188 -18.16 11.84 -5.57
C ARG A 188 -18.04 13.28 -6.00
N GLU A 189 -18.77 14.20 -5.36
CA GLU A 189 -18.82 15.63 -5.67
C GLU A 189 -17.51 16.36 -5.38
N LYS A 190 -16.69 15.81 -4.47
CA LYS A 190 -15.36 16.36 -4.08
C LYS A 190 -14.21 15.75 -4.85
N VAL A 191 -14.49 14.73 -5.67
CA VAL A 191 -13.48 14.06 -6.49
C VAL A 191 -13.39 14.74 -7.85
N GLY A 192 -12.25 15.36 -8.13
CA GLY A 192 -12.01 16.08 -9.38
C GLY A 192 -11.85 15.17 -10.60
N LYS A 193 -11.64 15.79 -11.75
CA LYS A 193 -11.34 15.09 -13.01
C LYS A 193 -10.16 14.11 -12.78
N LYS A 194 -10.23 12.94 -13.38
CA LYS A 194 -9.26 11.83 -13.23
C LYS A 194 -9.22 11.17 -11.83
N GLY A 195 -10.26 11.34 -11.00
CA GLY A 195 -10.33 10.67 -9.71
C GLY A 195 -9.35 11.22 -8.66
N VAL A 196 -8.97 12.51 -8.75
CA VAL A 196 -8.00 13.11 -7.83
C VAL A 196 -8.65 14.15 -6.94
N VAL A 197 -8.46 14.00 -5.62
CA VAL A 197 -8.76 15.01 -4.60
C VAL A 197 -7.51 15.86 -4.41
N ARG A 198 -7.63 17.19 -4.54
CA ARG A 198 -6.51 18.13 -4.42
C ARG A 198 -6.69 19.17 -3.33
N ASP A 199 -7.92 19.40 -2.95
CA ASP A 199 -8.29 20.44 -1.99
C ASP A 199 -7.86 20.03 -0.58
N PRO A 200 -7.04 20.85 0.12
CA PRO A 200 -6.60 20.57 1.48
C PRO A 200 -7.75 20.49 2.48
N ASP A 201 -8.80 21.30 2.32
CA ASP A 201 -9.94 21.27 3.23
C ASP A 201 -10.71 19.96 3.10
N THR A 202 -10.82 19.42 1.89
CA THR A 202 -11.38 18.08 1.65
C THR A 202 -10.51 16.99 2.28
N HIS A 203 -9.19 17.09 2.19
CA HIS A 203 -8.30 16.14 2.86
C HIS A 203 -8.48 16.19 4.39
N LYS A 204 -8.57 17.38 4.95
CA LYS A 204 -8.81 17.55 6.40
C LYS A 204 -10.14 16.93 6.82
N GLU A 205 -11.22 17.20 6.09
CA GLU A 205 -12.54 16.61 6.37
C GLU A 205 -12.50 15.08 6.33
N VAL A 206 -11.80 14.49 5.36
CA VAL A 206 -11.62 13.03 5.27
C VAL A 206 -10.91 12.49 6.51
N LEU A 207 -9.87 13.18 6.99
CA LEU A 207 -9.16 12.76 8.20
C LEU A 207 -10.01 12.94 9.46
N ASP A 208 -10.78 14.03 9.58
CA ASP A 208 -11.71 14.25 10.70
C ASP A 208 -12.79 13.17 10.74
N ASN A 209 -13.33 12.80 9.57
CA ASN A 209 -14.30 11.70 9.44
C ASN A 209 -13.70 10.35 9.81
N PHE A 210 -12.43 10.10 9.45
CA PHE A 210 -11.73 8.89 9.86
C PHE A 210 -11.55 8.82 11.38
N VAL A 211 -11.19 9.93 12.03
CA VAL A 211 -11.07 10.02 13.49
C VAL A 211 -12.42 9.70 14.14
N ALA A 212 -13.49 10.33 13.67
CA ALA A 212 -14.84 10.07 14.20
C ALA A 212 -15.29 8.62 13.96
N LEU A 213 -14.96 8.03 12.81
CA LEU A 213 -15.25 6.63 12.51
C LEU A 213 -14.54 5.68 13.47
N ALA A 214 -13.24 5.92 13.73
CA ALA A 214 -12.46 5.11 14.67
C ALA A 214 -13.05 5.16 16.08
N ASP A 215 -13.37 6.37 16.58
CA ASP A 215 -14.01 6.58 17.87
C ASP A 215 -15.38 5.83 17.97
N ASN A 216 -16.22 5.96 16.92
CA ASN A 216 -17.53 5.30 16.85
C ASN A 216 -17.45 3.77 16.85
N LEU A 217 -16.41 3.23 16.23
CA LEU A 217 -16.14 1.79 16.21
C LEU A 217 -15.47 1.31 17.50
N GLY A 218 -15.08 2.22 18.39
CA GLY A 218 -14.39 1.90 19.64
C GLY A 218 -12.95 1.46 19.44
N PHE A 219 -12.25 2.00 18.45
CA PHE A 219 -10.79 1.89 18.33
C PHE A 219 -10.12 3.06 19.07
N SER A 220 -8.97 2.81 19.66
CA SER A 220 -8.05 3.87 20.07
C SER A 220 -7.15 4.25 18.88
N ILE A 221 -6.98 5.55 18.62
CA ILE A 221 -6.10 6.05 17.55
C ILE A 221 -4.69 6.22 18.12
N LEU A 222 -3.72 5.51 17.57
CA LEU A 222 -2.32 5.56 18.01
C LEU A 222 -1.44 6.41 17.10
N GLY A 223 -1.86 6.64 15.87
CA GLY A 223 -1.09 7.43 14.92
C GLY A 223 -1.89 7.83 13.69
N LEU A 224 -1.52 8.97 13.12
CA LEU A 224 -2.01 9.46 11.83
C LEU A 224 -0.88 10.22 11.14
N THR A 225 -0.59 9.89 9.88
CA THR A 225 0.42 10.55 9.04
C THR A 225 0.04 10.44 7.57
N PHE A 226 0.93 10.81 6.66
CA PHE A 226 0.71 10.69 5.22
C PHE A 226 1.64 9.66 4.57
N SER A 227 1.21 9.09 3.44
CA SER A 227 2.00 8.16 2.63
C SER A 227 3.25 8.84 2.05
N PRO A 228 4.41 8.16 1.98
CA PRO A 228 5.62 8.73 1.39
C PRO A 228 5.53 8.88 -0.13
N VAL A 229 4.57 8.21 -0.75
CA VAL A 229 4.36 8.23 -2.20
C VAL A 229 2.89 8.49 -2.51
N LYS A 230 2.63 9.21 -3.59
CA LYS A 230 1.27 9.41 -4.10
C LYS A 230 0.72 8.12 -4.70
N GLY A 231 -0.61 7.99 -4.66
CA GLY A 231 -1.34 6.97 -5.41
C GLY A 231 -1.12 7.07 -6.94
N PRO A 232 -1.54 6.05 -7.71
CA PRO A 232 -1.26 5.96 -9.14
C PRO A 232 -1.68 7.19 -9.96
N GLU A 233 -2.83 7.80 -9.62
CA GLU A 233 -3.37 8.98 -10.30
C GLU A 233 -2.85 10.30 -9.71
N GLY A 234 -1.98 10.25 -8.69
CA GLY A 234 -1.38 11.39 -8.04
C GLY A 234 -2.11 11.86 -6.77
N ASN A 235 -3.04 11.08 -6.24
CA ASN A 235 -3.69 11.37 -4.95
C ASN A 235 -2.69 11.34 -3.80
N ILE A 236 -2.79 12.33 -2.90
CA ILE A 236 -2.19 12.24 -1.57
C ILE A 236 -3.02 11.23 -0.78
N GLU A 237 -2.36 10.29 -0.14
CA GLU A 237 -2.97 9.26 0.69
C GLU A 237 -2.41 9.36 2.10
N PHE A 238 -3.20 8.96 3.10
CA PHE A 238 -2.81 9.06 4.50
C PHE A 238 -2.73 7.68 5.14
N LEU A 239 -2.07 7.58 6.29
CA LEU A 239 -1.82 6.35 7.02
C LEU A 239 -2.39 6.50 8.43
N GLY A 240 -3.29 5.60 8.82
CA GLY A 240 -3.87 5.54 10.16
C GLY A 240 -3.38 4.31 10.92
N HIS A 241 -3.18 4.47 12.22
CA HIS A 241 -2.87 3.41 13.17
C HIS A 241 -3.93 3.35 14.27
N LEU A 242 -4.61 2.24 14.35
CA LEU A 242 -5.68 1.97 15.32
C LEU A 242 -5.34 0.74 16.16
N CYS A 243 -5.88 0.65 17.37
CA CYS A 243 -5.82 -0.57 18.15
C CYS A 243 -7.16 -0.88 18.83
N MET A 244 -7.35 -2.16 19.16
CA MET A 244 -8.54 -2.66 19.85
C MET A 244 -8.55 -2.34 21.35
N GLU A 245 -7.37 -2.18 21.96
CA GLU A 245 -7.27 -1.84 23.36
C GLU A 245 -7.79 -0.44 23.62
N GLN A 246 -8.59 -0.31 24.70
CA GLN A 246 -9.06 0.99 25.16
C GLN A 246 -7.97 1.66 25.98
N ILE A 247 -7.04 2.29 25.30
CA ILE A 247 -5.94 3.06 25.90
C ILE A 247 -6.09 4.54 25.58
N GLU A 248 -5.35 5.39 26.27
CA GLU A 248 -5.32 6.80 25.94
C GLU A 248 -4.71 7.00 24.55
N GLY A 249 -5.57 7.19 23.55
CA GLY A 249 -5.17 7.45 22.17
C GLY A 249 -4.71 8.88 21.96
N ILE A 250 -4.08 9.14 20.82
CA ILE A 250 -3.75 10.51 20.42
C ILE A 250 -4.99 11.23 19.86
N ARG A 251 -4.99 12.56 19.96
CA ARG A 251 -5.88 13.43 19.19
C ARG A 251 -5.05 14.10 18.09
N PRO A 252 -5.02 13.53 16.86
CA PRO A 252 -4.16 14.02 15.81
C PRO A 252 -4.58 15.41 15.34
N ASP A 253 -3.61 16.29 15.09
CA ASP A 253 -3.84 17.56 14.39
C ASP A 253 -3.94 17.29 12.86
N THR A 254 -5.16 17.06 12.40
CA THR A 254 -5.47 16.71 11.01
C THR A 254 -5.08 17.86 10.05
N ALA A 255 -5.17 19.13 10.48
CA ALA A 255 -4.79 20.27 9.67
C ALA A 255 -3.28 20.31 9.44
N ASP A 256 -2.48 20.05 10.48
CA ASP A 256 -1.02 20.02 10.37
C ASP A 256 -0.54 18.85 9.51
N ILE A 257 -1.15 17.66 9.65
CA ILE A 257 -0.83 16.49 8.83
C ILE A 257 -1.10 16.77 7.34
N VAL A 258 -2.23 17.39 7.02
CA VAL A 258 -2.56 17.77 5.64
C VAL A 258 -1.56 18.80 5.10
N ARG A 259 -1.23 19.82 5.90
CA ARG A 259 -0.23 20.83 5.52
C ARG A 259 1.11 20.18 5.19
N GLN A 260 1.62 19.32 6.08
CA GLN A 260 2.89 18.59 5.87
C GLN A 260 2.86 17.71 4.62
N ALA A 261 1.75 16.99 4.38
CA ALA A 261 1.59 16.16 3.19
C ALA A 261 1.67 16.99 1.90
N HIS A 262 0.97 18.13 1.86
CA HIS A 262 1.00 19.02 0.70
C HIS A 262 2.36 19.68 0.49
N GLU A 263 3.09 20.00 1.57
CA GLU A 263 4.45 20.58 1.48
C GLU A 263 5.46 19.55 0.98
N THR A 264 5.40 18.32 1.49
CA THR A 264 6.35 17.23 1.18
C THR A 264 6.14 16.64 -0.20
N LEU A 265 4.88 16.44 -0.59
CA LEU A 265 4.51 15.79 -1.84
C LEU A 265 4.23 16.79 -2.98
N LYS A 266 4.80 17.98 -2.92
CA LYS A 266 4.76 18.95 -4.04
C LYS A 266 5.45 18.33 -5.26
N GLY A 267 4.71 18.13 -6.36
CA GLY A 267 5.22 17.59 -7.62
C GLY A 267 4.09 17.39 -8.62
#